data_26c50d2a7f30520eaf654fd4ae15037e
#
_entry.id   26c50d2a7f30520eaf654fd4ae15037e
#
_cell.length_a   1.000
_cell.length_b   1.000
_cell.length_c   1.000
_cell.angle_alpha   90.00
_cell.angle_beta   90.00
_cell.angle_gamma   90.00
#
_symmetry.space_group_name_H-M   'P 1'
#
loop_
_entity.id
_entity.type
_entity.pdbx_description
1 polymer ?
#
loop_
_entity_poly.entity_id
_entity_poly.type
_entity_poly.pdbx_seq_one_letter_code
_entity_poly.pdbx_strand_id
1 'polypeptide(L)'
;MPERGMRVSQSKIQNPKSKIARGVTYRTSGVDIDAADAWLARMRPLIRSTRRPGVLSDRGQFAGLFRLAALRLRDPVLVASTDGVGTKLKVAQLVEPVGRHPERSRRMGAHEAIGVDAVAMNTNDVLVFGAQPLFFLDYIAVGRLQPALMSRVLRGIVRGCRQSGCALLGGETAEMPGIYGPGEYDVAGFCVGAVERARLIDGSTVRAGDAIVGLASSGVHANGFSLVRRVLTRAQLIRLKHQLLAPTRIYVKPVLAARRQVPIHAIAHITGGGLSRRLPSLVAGHRGLRADLILERWRIPGIFRAIQEAGGLARDEMMATFNMGIGMALVVRPRDAGRVMQLMRRAGVPAWTIGAIERSE
;
A
#
# COMPACT_ATOMS: atom_id res chain seq x y z
N MET A 1 -53.39 -29.61 19.29
CA MET A 1 -53.57 -28.26 18.71
C MET A 1 -52.57 -28.09 17.57
N PRO A 2 -52.98 -27.98 16.32
CA PRO A 2 -52.06 -27.87 15.19
C PRO A 2 -51.59 -26.44 14.97
N GLU A 3 -50.29 -26.30 14.78
CA GLU A 3 -49.61 -25.05 14.43
C GLU A 3 -50.12 -24.48 13.09
N ARG A 4 -50.57 -23.23 13.15
CA ARG A 4 -50.96 -22.47 11.95
C ARG A 4 -49.68 -21.89 11.31
N GLY A 5 -49.25 -22.47 10.20
CA GLY A 5 -48.23 -21.92 9.36
C GLY A 5 -48.64 -20.58 8.76
N MET A 6 -47.85 -19.53 9.07
CA MET A 6 -48.02 -18.18 8.55
C MET A 6 -47.56 -18.15 7.08
N ARG A 7 -48.53 -18.14 6.13
CA ARG A 7 -48.23 -17.88 4.71
C ARG A 7 -47.94 -16.40 4.55
N VAL A 8 -46.66 -16.07 4.26
CA VAL A 8 -46.30 -14.74 3.83
C VAL A 8 -46.84 -14.53 2.42
N SER A 9 -47.83 -13.67 2.30
CA SER A 9 -48.36 -13.21 1.01
C SER A 9 -47.28 -12.44 0.28
N GLN A 10 -46.82 -12.91 -0.86
CA GLN A 10 -46.04 -12.12 -1.79
C GLN A 10 -46.93 -11.02 -2.39
N SER A 11 -46.89 -9.82 -1.78
CA SER A 11 -47.49 -8.65 -2.39
C SER A 11 -46.74 -8.37 -3.69
N LYS A 12 -47.43 -8.54 -4.84
CA LYS A 12 -46.94 -8.06 -6.12
C LYS A 12 -46.79 -6.55 -6.05
N ILE A 13 -45.57 -6.07 -5.84
CA ILE A 13 -45.23 -4.66 -6.04
C ILE A 13 -45.40 -4.40 -7.52
N GLN A 14 -46.54 -3.81 -7.89
CA GLN A 14 -46.75 -3.29 -9.24
C GLN A 14 -45.92 -2.02 -9.37
N ASN A 15 -44.76 -2.16 -9.98
CA ASN A 15 -43.94 -1.03 -10.36
C ASN A 15 -44.72 -0.17 -11.38
N PRO A 16 -44.92 1.15 -11.15
CA PRO A 16 -45.58 2.01 -12.11
C PRO A 16 -44.79 1.93 -13.43
N LYS A 17 -45.50 1.68 -14.54
CA LYS A 17 -44.92 1.56 -15.88
C LYS A 17 -44.26 2.90 -16.28
N SER A 18 -43.00 3.09 -15.84
CA SER A 18 -42.15 4.09 -16.46
C SER A 18 -41.99 3.67 -17.93
N LYS A 19 -42.08 4.60 -18.86
CA LYS A 19 -41.76 4.38 -20.28
C LYS A 19 -40.26 4.15 -20.42
N ILE A 20 -39.75 3.03 -19.89
CA ILE A 20 -38.38 2.59 -20.12
C ILE A 20 -38.33 2.13 -21.57
N ALA A 21 -37.50 2.79 -22.37
CA ALA A 21 -37.25 2.41 -23.74
C ALA A 21 -36.90 0.90 -23.78
N ARG A 22 -37.57 0.13 -24.63
CA ARG A 22 -37.31 -1.31 -24.81
C ARG A 22 -35.82 -1.48 -25.12
N GLY A 23 -35.07 -2.17 -24.26
CA GLY A 23 -33.65 -2.46 -24.45
C GLY A 23 -32.67 -1.84 -23.42
N VAL A 24 -33.12 -1.04 -22.46
CA VAL A 24 -32.25 -0.56 -21.38
C VAL A 24 -32.09 -1.68 -20.34
N THR A 25 -30.84 -2.10 -20.13
CA THR A 25 -30.45 -3.11 -19.13
C THR A 25 -29.31 -2.56 -18.29
N TYR A 26 -29.00 -3.19 -17.14
CA TYR A 26 -27.86 -2.83 -16.32
C TYR A 26 -26.56 -2.88 -17.12
N ARG A 27 -26.40 -3.88 -17.97
CA ARG A 27 -25.28 -4.02 -18.91
C ARG A 27 -25.17 -2.86 -19.91
N THR A 28 -26.30 -2.45 -20.53
CA THR A 28 -26.30 -1.30 -21.45
C THR A 28 -26.13 0.04 -20.72
N SER A 29 -26.37 0.09 -19.41
CA SER A 29 -26.09 1.23 -18.54
C SER A 29 -24.63 1.29 -18.06
N GLY A 30 -23.78 0.34 -18.50
CA GLY A 30 -22.33 0.37 -18.26
C GLY A 30 -21.83 -0.57 -17.18
N VAL A 31 -22.69 -1.44 -16.59
CA VAL A 31 -22.31 -2.41 -15.55
C VAL A 31 -22.57 -3.83 -16.04
N ASP A 32 -21.50 -4.62 -16.25
CA ASP A 32 -21.57 -6.00 -16.76
C ASP A 32 -21.20 -7.01 -15.67
N ILE A 33 -22.19 -7.42 -14.87
CA ILE A 33 -22.03 -8.37 -13.75
C ILE A 33 -21.46 -9.71 -14.25
N ASP A 34 -21.94 -10.23 -15.39
CA ASP A 34 -21.49 -11.52 -15.91
C ASP A 34 -19.99 -11.49 -16.27
N ALA A 35 -19.54 -10.38 -16.87
CA ALA A 35 -18.14 -10.18 -17.20
C ALA A 35 -17.27 -10.06 -15.94
N ALA A 36 -17.75 -9.37 -14.91
CA ALA A 36 -17.08 -9.22 -13.61
C ALA A 36 -16.94 -10.57 -12.90
N ASP A 37 -18.02 -11.36 -12.83
CA ASP A 37 -18.02 -12.69 -12.21
C ASP A 37 -17.08 -13.65 -12.95
N ALA A 38 -17.12 -13.67 -14.28
CA ALA A 38 -16.25 -14.50 -15.08
C ALA A 38 -14.77 -14.12 -14.93
N TRP A 39 -14.46 -12.82 -14.81
CA TRP A 39 -13.11 -12.34 -14.55
C TRP A 39 -12.65 -12.76 -13.14
N LEU A 40 -13.47 -12.53 -12.12
CA LEU A 40 -13.14 -12.89 -10.74
C LEU A 40 -12.95 -14.40 -10.59
N ALA A 41 -13.79 -15.23 -11.23
CA ALA A 41 -13.63 -16.68 -11.24
C ALA A 41 -12.25 -17.10 -11.76
N ARG A 42 -11.75 -16.48 -12.83
CA ARG A 42 -10.39 -16.72 -13.36
C ARG A 42 -9.28 -16.28 -12.42
N MET A 43 -9.51 -15.24 -11.60
CA MET A 43 -8.51 -14.71 -10.66
C MET A 43 -8.49 -15.45 -9.32
N ARG A 44 -9.52 -16.22 -8.96
CA ARG A 44 -9.62 -16.97 -7.69
C ARG A 44 -8.39 -17.81 -7.35
N PRO A 45 -7.78 -18.61 -8.26
CA PRO A 45 -6.58 -19.39 -7.93
C PRO A 45 -5.40 -18.51 -7.51
N LEU A 46 -5.26 -17.34 -8.16
CA LEU A 46 -4.21 -16.38 -7.84
C LEU A 46 -4.44 -15.75 -6.46
N ILE A 47 -5.66 -15.32 -6.15
CA ILE A 47 -6.06 -14.78 -4.85
C ILE A 47 -5.81 -15.82 -3.74
N ARG A 48 -6.24 -17.06 -3.95
CA ARG A 48 -6.04 -18.17 -3.00
C ARG A 48 -4.57 -18.45 -2.69
N SER A 49 -3.65 -18.11 -3.60
CA SER A 49 -2.22 -18.28 -3.39
C SER A 49 -1.62 -17.37 -2.30
N THR A 50 -2.37 -16.40 -1.80
CA THR A 50 -2.00 -15.55 -0.65
C THR A 50 -2.45 -16.12 0.68
N ARG A 51 -3.19 -17.24 0.71
CA ARG A 51 -3.76 -17.81 1.93
C ARG A 51 -2.69 -18.08 2.98
N ARG A 52 -3.10 -17.90 4.20
CA ARG A 52 -2.29 -18.16 5.39
C ARG A 52 -3.17 -18.80 6.50
N PRO A 53 -2.56 -19.37 7.54
CA PRO A 53 -3.31 -19.84 8.71
C PRO A 53 -4.18 -18.72 9.29
N GLY A 54 -5.41 -19.06 9.62
CA GLY A 54 -6.44 -18.12 10.11
C GLY A 54 -7.49 -17.75 9.07
N VAL A 55 -7.21 -17.81 7.77
CA VAL A 55 -8.23 -17.57 6.73
C VAL A 55 -9.26 -18.70 6.70
N LEU A 56 -10.53 -18.36 6.95
CA LEU A 56 -11.65 -19.31 6.96
C LEU A 56 -12.53 -19.19 5.70
N SER A 57 -12.54 -18.03 5.04
CA SER A 57 -13.40 -17.76 3.88
C SER A 57 -13.01 -18.59 2.66
N ASP A 58 -13.95 -19.26 2.03
CA ASP A 58 -13.70 -20.01 0.80
C ASP A 58 -14.93 -20.24 -0.09
N ARG A 59 -16.12 -19.78 0.29
CA ARG A 59 -17.36 -20.27 -0.30
C ARG A 59 -18.24 -19.18 -0.94
N GLY A 60 -17.64 -18.14 -1.55
CA GLY A 60 -18.43 -17.07 -2.20
C GLY A 60 -19.28 -16.26 -1.21
N GLN A 61 -18.78 -16.09 0.00
CA GLN A 61 -19.42 -15.26 1.03
C GLN A 61 -19.17 -13.79 0.78
N PHE A 62 -20.09 -12.94 1.17
CA PHE A 62 -20.00 -11.48 1.04
C PHE A 62 -18.89 -10.85 1.90
N ALA A 63 -18.38 -11.56 2.91
CA ALA A 63 -17.35 -11.07 3.81
C ALA A 63 -16.22 -12.08 3.97
N GLY A 64 -15.00 -11.56 4.17
CA GLY A 64 -13.84 -12.36 4.49
C GLY A 64 -13.82 -12.74 5.98
N LEU A 65 -13.47 -13.99 6.29
CA LEU A 65 -13.42 -14.51 7.67
C LEU A 65 -11.97 -14.85 8.05
N PHE A 66 -11.52 -14.32 9.20
CA PHE A 66 -10.21 -14.58 9.75
C PHE A 66 -10.28 -14.98 11.22
N ARG A 67 -9.72 -16.13 11.58
CA ARG A 67 -9.69 -16.65 12.95
C ARG A 67 -8.50 -16.10 13.72
N LEU A 68 -8.72 -15.21 14.68
CA LEU A 68 -7.67 -14.58 15.48
C LEU A 68 -6.90 -15.57 16.35
N ALA A 69 -7.54 -16.61 16.87
CA ALA A 69 -6.89 -17.64 17.66
C ALA A 69 -5.74 -18.37 16.93
N ALA A 70 -5.72 -18.32 15.58
CA ALA A 70 -4.61 -18.87 14.80
C ALA A 70 -3.28 -18.13 15.01
N LEU A 71 -3.31 -16.91 15.58
CA LEU A 71 -2.12 -16.09 15.84
C LEU A 71 -1.37 -16.52 17.11
N ARG A 72 -2.00 -17.24 18.01
CA ARG A 72 -1.46 -17.64 19.33
C ARG A 72 -0.92 -16.46 20.15
N LEU A 73 -1.55 -15.28 20.01
CA LEU A 73 -1.29 -14.10 20.85
C LEU A 73 -2.15 -14.20 22.12
N ARG A 74 -1.63 -13.70 23.25
CA ARG A 74 -2.34 -13.70 24.54
C ARG A 74 -3.23 -12.47 24.68
N ASP A 75 -2.69 -11.31 24.32
CA ASP A 75 -3.38 -10.01 24.36
C ASP A 75 -3.17 -9.29 23.02
N PRO A 76 -3.92 -9.70 21.96
CA PRO A 76 -3.72 -9.16 20.61
C PRO A 76 -4.30 -7.76 20.47
N VAL A 77 -3.47 -6.82 20.02
CA VAL A 77 -3.88 -5.50 19.53
C VAL A 77 -4.01 -5.55 18.03
N LEU A 78 -5.18 -5.19 17.50
CA LEU A 78 -5.39 -5.02 16.05
C LEU A 78 -4.90 -3.65 15.62
N VAL A 79 -4.20 -3.62 14.48
CA VAL A 79 -3.72 -2.40 13.82
C VAL A 79 -4.30 -2.38 12.42
N ALA A 80 -5.00 -1.31 12.07
CA ALA A 80 -5.63 -1.14 10.77
C ALA A 80 -5.11 0.11 10.06
N SER A 81 -4.97 0.02 8.74
CA SER A 81 -4.61 1.13 7.87
C SER A 81 -5.45 1.09 6.61
N THR A 82 -5.76 2.25 6.07
CA THR A 82 -6.36 2.43 4.74
C THR A 82 -5.61 3.51 3.99
N ASP A 83 -5.21 3.21 2.77
CA ASP A 83 -4.56 4.18 1.87
C ASP A 83 -4.80 3.79 0.41
N GLY A 84 -4.73 4.79 -0.47
CA GLY A 84 -4.77 4.61 -1.92
C GLY A 84 -3.38 4.74 -2.54
N VAL A 85 -3.32 4.65 -3.88
CA VAL A 85 -2.07 4.87 -4.63
C VAL A 85 -1.92 6.32 -5.07
N GLY A 86 -3.00 7.04 -5.20
CA GLY A 86 -3.01 8.44 -5.62
C GLY A 86 -2.60 8.64 -7.08
N THR A 87 -2.09 9.82 -7.40
CA THR A 87 -1.92 10.25 -8.80
C THR A 87 -0.76 9.59 -9.56
N LYS A 88 -0.02 8.66 -8.95
CA LYS A 88 0.89 7.74 -9.66
C LYS A 88 0.16 6.93 -10.73
N LEU A 89 -1.13 6.63 -10.51
CA LEU A 89 -2.03 5.99 -11.47
C LEU A 89 -2.00 6.67 -12.85
N LYS A 90 -2.00 8.02 -12.88
CA LYS A 90 -1.99 8.77 -14.15
C LYS A 90 -0.69 8.59 -14.94
N VAL A 91 0.43 8.38 -14.24
CA VAL A 91 1.71 8.07 -14.89
C VAL A 91 1.68 6.64 -15.44
N ALA A 92 1.11 5.68 -14.71
CA ALA A 92 0.96 4.32 -15.19
C ALA A 92 0.07 4.24 -16.44
N GLN A 93 -1.06 4.95 -16.44
CA GLN A 93 -1.98 5.05 -17.57
C GLN A 93 -1.32 5.71 -18.80
N LEU A 94 -0.49 6.76 -18.58
CA LEU A 94 0.25 7.43 -19.65
C LEU A 94 1.28 6.50 -20.32
N VAL A 95 1.99 5.73 -19.52
CA VAL A 95 3.14 4.90 -19.96
C VAL A 95 2.65 3.57 -20.56
N GLU A 96 1.59 3.02 -20.02
CA GLU A 96 0.99 1.74 -20.44
C GLU A 96 -0.51 1.94 -20.67
N PRO A 97 -0.88 2.62 -21.80
CA PRO A 97 -2.29 2.87 -22.11
C PRO A 97 -3.06 1.56 -22.29
N VAL A 98 -4.36 1.64 -22.02
CA VAL A 98 -5.30 0.55 -22.24
C VAL A 98 -5.29 0.11 -23.73
N GLY A 99 -5.34 -1.19 -23.99
CA GLY A 99 -5.35 -1.76 -25.34
C GLY A 99 -3.97 -2.00 -25.95
N ARG A 100 -2.91 -1.48 -25.36
CA ARG A 100 -1.55 -1.90 -25.71
C ARG A 100 -1.15 -3.12 -24.89
N HIS A 101 -0.78 -4.21 -25.55
CA HIS A 101 -0.13 -5.33 -24.89
C HIS A 101 1.22 -4.83 -24.35
N PRO A 102 1.55 -5.08 -23.06
CA PRO A 102 2.90 -4.81 -22.61
C PRO A 102 3.86 -5.60 -23.49
N GLU A 103 4.96 -4.96 -23.89
CA GLU A 103 6.08 -5.68 -24.49
C GLU A 103 6.34 -6.92 -23.62
N ARG A 104 6.70 -8.05 -24.24
CA ARG A 104 7.07 -9.31 -23.54
C ARG A 104 8.34 -9.09 -22.72
N SER A 105 8.24 -8.20 -21.74
CA SER A 105 9.33 -7.84 -20.82
C SER A 105 9.26 -8.75 -19.60
N ARG A 106 10.43 -9.24 -19.16
CA ARG A 106 10.58 -9.90 -17.85
C ARG A 106 10.37 -8.94 -16.68
N ARG A 107 10.23 -7.63 -16.95
CA ARG A 107 10.02 -6.59 -15.93
C ARG A 107 8.54 -6.47 -15.60
N MET A 108 8.25 -6.09 -14.35
CA MET A 108 6.90 -5.78 -13.87
C MET A 108 6.31 -4.63 -14.69
N GLY A 109 5.06 -4.79 -15.15
CA GLY A 109 4.32 -3.75 -15.86
C GLY A 109 3.89 -2.61 -14.92
N ALA A 110 3.55 -1.46 -15.51
CA ALA A 110 3.16 -0.26 -14.75
C ALA A 110 1.95 -0.52 -13.82
N HIS A 111 0.91 -1.15 -14.34
CA HIS A 111 -0.31 -1.44 -13.58
C HIS A 111 -0.13 -2.54 -12.54
N GLU A 112 0.80 -3.48 -12.74
CA GLU A 112 1.18 -4.45 -11.70
C GLU A 112 1.91 -3.75 -10.55
N ALA A 113 2.79 -2.77 -10.87
CA ALA A 113 3.46 -1.96 -9.85
C ALA A 113 2.45 -1.17 -8.99
N ILE A 114 1.39 -0.62 -9.59
CA ILE A 114 0.30 0.04 -8.87
C ILE A 114 -0.36 -0.91 -7.85
N GLY A 115 -0.63 -2.15 -8.23
CA GLY A 115 -1.17 -3.14 -7.29
C GLY A 115 -0.24 -3.43 -6.11
N VAL A 116 1.08 -3.47 -6.34
CA VAL A 116 2.06 -3.58 -5.25
C VAL A 116 2.06 -2.33 -4.37
N ASP A 117 1.98 -1.13 -4.96
CA ASP A 117 1.92 0.14 -4.23
C ASP A 117 0.73 0.16 -3.25
N ALA A 118 -0.46 -0.24 -3.69
CA ALA A 118 -1.67 -0.28 -2.86
C ALA A 118 -1.46 -1.13 -1.60
N VAL A 119 -0.83 -2.30 -1.74
CA VAL A 119 -0.52 -3.16 -0.59
C VAL A 119 0.58 -2.58 0.27
N ALA A 120 1.65 -2.06 -0.35
CA ALA A 120 2.83 -1.56 0.34
C ALA A 120 2.50 -0.38 1.27
N MET A 121 1.68 0.58 0.80
CA MET A 121 1.28 1.74 1.58
C MET A 121 0.63 1.31 2.89
N ASN A 122 -0.33 0.39 2.81
CA ASN A 122 -1.08 -0.09 3.97
C ASN A 122 -0.27 -1.02 4.89
N THR A 123 0.45 -2.00 4.33
CA THR A 123 1.17 -2.98 5.14
C THR A 123 2.40 -2.41 5.83
N ASN A 124 3.05 -1.39 5.24
CA ASN A 124 4.12 -0.66 5.89
C ASN A 124 3.60 0.22 7.05
N ASP A 125 2.39 0.82 6.91
CA ASP A 125 1.78 1.59 8.00
C ASP A 125 1.39 0.69 9.19
N VAL A 126 0.83 -0.48 8.93
CA VAL A 126 0.57 -1.50 9.96
C VAL A 126 1.88 -1.90 10.66
N LEU A 127 2.97 -2.03 9.92
CA LEU A 127 4.29 -2.38 10.45
C LEU A 127 4.85 -1.33 11.41
N VAL A 128 4.50 -0.04 11.26
CA VAL A 128 4.99 1.05 12.15
C VAL A 128 4.79 0.71 13.62
N PHE A 129 3.68 0.07 13.95
CA PHE A 129 3.39 -0.40 15.31
C PHE A 129 3.99 -1.77 15.64
N GLY A 130 4.85 -2.31 14.77
CA GLY A 130 5.42 -3.64 14.92
C GLY A 130 4.41 -4.77 14.70
N ALA A 131 3.24 -4.48 14.16
CA ALA A 131 2.21 -5.45 13.87
C ALA A 131 2.54 -6.27 12.61
N GLN A 132 2.14 -7.55 12.64
CA GLN A 132 2.20 -8.42 11.47
C GLN A 132 0.92 -8.23 10.67
N PRO A 133 0.98 -7.82 9.38
CA PRO A 133 -0.18 -7.81 8.50
C PRO A 133 -0.83 -9.21 8.42
N LEU A 134 -2.14 -9.27 8.57
CA LEU A 134 -2.92 -10.50 8.56
C LEU A 134 -3.65 -10.70 7.25
N PHE A 135 -4.41 -9.70 6.88
CA PHE A 135 -5.18 -9.69 5.64
C PHE A 135 -5.29 -8.28 5.05
N PHE A 136 -5.58 -8.28 3.78
CA PHE A 136 -5.76 -7.10 2.95
C PHE A 136 -7.11 -7.20 2.24
N LEU A 137 -7.79 -6.08 2.11
CA LEU A 137 -8.97 -5.90 1.29
C LEU A 137 -8.67 -4.82 0.25
N ASP A 138 -9.07 -5.01 -1.00
CA ASP A 138 -8.94 -4.00 -2.05
C ASP A 138 -10.28 -3.40 -2.44
N TYR A 139 -10.26 -2.14 -2.82
CA TYR A 139 -11.35 -1.47 -3.52
C TYR A 139 -10.82 -0.94 -4.84
N ILE A 140 -11.37 -1.44 -5.93
CA ILE A 140 -11.02 -1.02 -7.29
C ILE A 140 -12.24 -0.38 -7.93
N ALA A 141 -12.19 0.92 -8.24
CA ALA A 141 -13.23 1.63 -8.96
C ALA A 141 -12.79 1.88 -10.41
N VAL A 142 -13.65 1.57 -11.37
CA VAL A 142 -13.36 1.69 -12.81
C VAL A 142 -14.51 2.37 -13.53
N GLY A 143 -14.24 3.09 -14.63
CA GLY A 143 -15.31 3.58 -15.50
C GLY A 143 -16.04 2.45 -16.22
N ARG A 144 -15.28 1.46 -16.69
CA ARG A 144 -15.73 0.21 -17.27
C ARG A 144 -14.72 -0.88 -17.01
N LEU A 145 -15.20 -2.06 -16.66
CA LEU A 145 -14.33 -3.21 -16.38
C LEU A 145 -13.54 -3.61 -17.64
N GLN A 146 -12.24 -3.65 -17.49
CA GLN A 146 -11.31 -4.13 -18.49
C GLN A 146 -10.52 -5.30 -17.89
N PRO A 147 -10.94 -6.55 -18.11
CA PRO A 147 -10.40 -7.74 -17.47
C PRO A 147 -8.87 -7.88 -17.58
N ALA A 148 -8.30 -7.54 -18.74
CA ALA A 148 -6.87 -7.63 -18.99
C ALA A 148 -6.08 -6.63 -18.12
N LEU A 149 -6.57 -5.39 -17.99
CA LEU A 149 -5.97 -4.33 -17.17
C LEU A 149 -6.09 -4.67 -15.69
N MET A 150 -7.30 -4.99 -15.23
CA MET A 150 -7.56 -5.31 -13.83
C MET A 150 -6.83 -6.58 -13.38
N SER A 151 -6.64 -7.54 -14.26
CA SER A 151 -5.79 -8.72 -13.97
C SER A 151 -4.33 -8.33 -13.70
N ARG A 152 -3.80 -7.26 -14.30
CA ARG A 152 -2.45 -6.76 -14.01
C ARG A 152 -2.40 -6.11 -12.63
N VAL A 153 -3.35 -5.24 -12.31
CA VAL A 153 -3.48 -4.62 -10.99
C VAL A 153 -3.60 -5.68 -9.90
N LEU A 154 -4.51 -6.64 -10.07
CA LEU A 154 -4.73 -7.70 -9.09
C LEU A 154 -3.52 -8.63 -8.92
N ARG A 155 -2.75 -8.91 -10.00
CA ARG A 155 -1.46 -9.60 -9.87
C ARG A 155 -0.48 -8.84 -8.98
N GLY A 156 -0.44 -7.52 -9.11
CA GLY A 156 0.35 -6.65 -8.24
C GLY A 156 -0.08 -6.73 -6.78
N ILE A 157 -1.39 -6.65 -6.52
CA ILE A 157 -1.96 -6.80 -5.17
C ILE A 157 -1.57 -8.15 -4.57
N VAL A 158 -1.77 -9.25 -5.30
CA VAL A 158 -1.38 -10.59 -4.84
C VAL A 158 0.12 -10.69 -4.57
N ARG A 159 0.96 -10.10 -5.42
CA ARG A 159 2.41 -10.04 -5.22
C ARG A 159 2.76 -9.28 -3.94
N GLY A 160 2.16 -8.12 -3.70
CA GLY A 160 2.33 -7.33 -2.49
C GLY A 160 1.90 -8.09 -1.24
N CYS A 161 0.75 -8.77 -1.28
CA CYS A 161 0.25 -9.61 -0.19
C CYS A 161 1.22 -10.75 0.14
N ARG A 162 1.78 -11.43 -0.86
CA ARG A 162 2.81 -12.47 -0.66
C ARG A 162 4.11 -11.91 -0.07
N GLN A 163 4.54 -10.72 -0.52
CA GLN A 163 5.74 -10.07 0.00
C GLN A 163 5.56 -9.66 1.47
N SER A 164 4.41 -9.09 1.83
CA SER A 164 4.10 -8.70 3.21
C SER A 164 3.71 -9.89 4.10
N GLY A 165 3.30 -11.03 3.51
CA GLY A 165 2.85 -12.21 4.23
C GLY A 165 1.42 -12.10 4.76
N CYS A 166 0.57 -11.27 4.14
CA CYS A 166 -0.86 -11.19 4.42
C CYS A 166 -1.69 -11.91 3.35
N ALA A 167 -2.94 -12.23 3.67
CA ALA A 167 -3.88 -12.80 2.73
C ALA A 167 -4.68 -11.69 2.04
N LEU A 168 -4.88 -11.78 0.73
CA LEU A 168 -5.96 -11.05 0.07
C LEU A 168 -7.27 -11.77 0.42
N LEU A 169 -8.02 -11.18 1.36
CA LEU A 169 -9.15 -11.84 1.99
C LEU A 169 -10.47 -11.57 1.27
N GLY A 170 -10.58 -10.41 0.63
CA GLY A 170 -11.73 -9.96 -0.14
C GLY A 170 -11.46 -8.60 -0.75
N GLY A 171 -12.47 -8.01 -1.34
CA GLY A 171 -12.41 -6.70 -1.97
C GLY A 171 -13.67 -6.42 -2.75
N GLU A 172 -13.65 -5.29 -3.47
CA GLU A 172 -14.75 -4.85 -4.33
C GLU A 172 -14.19 -4.31 -5.64
N THR A 173 -14.86 -4.61 -6.74
CA THR A 173 -14.57 -4.01 -8.05
C THR A 173 -15.82 -3.37 -8.58
N ALA A 174 -15.92 -2.05 -8.48
CA ALA A 174 -17.10 -1.25 -8.83
C ALA A 174 -16.95 -0.64 -10.23
N GLU A 175 -17.90 -0.93 -11.13
CA GLU A 175 -18.07 -0.17 -12.36
C GLU A 175 -18.87 1.11 -12.07
N MET A 176 -18.27 2.26 -12.34
CA MET A 176 -18.81 3.58 -12.01
C MET A 176 -18.80 4.49 -13.26
N PRO A 177 -19.65 4.17 -14.27
CA PRO A 177 -19.74 4.96 -15.49
C PRO A 177 -20.18 6.40 -15.18
N GLY A 178 -19.50 7.37 -15.76
CA GLY A 178 -19.73 8.79 -15.51
C GLY A 178 -18.90 9.40 -14.37
N ILE A 179 -18.34 8.60 -13.47
CA ILE A 179 -17.37 9.05 -12.46
C ILE A 179 -15.93 8.87 -12.97
N TYR A 180 -15.63 7.70 -13.53
CA TYR A 180 -14.35 7.43 -14.18
C TYR A 180 -14.51 7.35 -15.68
N GLY A 181 -13.58 7.95 -16.42
CA GLY A 181 -13.53 7.88 -17.88
C GLY A 181 -13.08 6.50 -18.38
N PRO A 182 -13.19 6.26 -19.71
CA PRO A 182 -12.71 5.02 -20.31
C PRO A 182 -11.24 4.75 -20.01
N GLY A 183 -10.94 3.59 -19.40
CA GLY A 183 -9.58 3.20 -19.00
C GLY A 183 -9.07 3.87 -17.72
N GLU A 184 -9.84 4.73 -17.11
CA GLU A 184 -9.53 5.27 -15.80
C GLU A 184 -9.99 4.32 -14.69
N TYR A 185 -9.23 4.31 -13.61
CA TYR A 185 -9.54 3.54 -12.41
C TYR A 185 -8.88 4.17 -11.19
N ASP A 186 -9.38 3.82 -10.01
CA ASP A 186 -8.74 4.09 -8.73
C ASP A 186 -8.58 2.79 -7.94
N VAL A 187 -7.59 2.78 -7.03
CA VAL A 187 -7.29 1.64 -6.17
C VAL A 187 -7.00 2.11 -4.77
N ALA A 188 -7.76 1.61 -3.82
CA ALA A 188 -7.49 1.76 -2.40
C ALA A 188 -7.34 0.38 -1.74
N GLY A 189 -6.69 0.36 -0.61
CA GLY A 189 -6.49 -0.84 0.19
C GLY A 189 -6.82 -0.62 1.65
N PHE A 190 -7.15 -1.73 2.31
CA PHE A 190 -7.35 -1.82 3.75
C PHE A 190 -6.53 -2.98 4.27
N CYS A 191 -5.65 -2.73 5.21
CA CYS A 191 -4.85 -3.77 5.84
C CYS A 191 -5.17 -3.85 7.33
N VAL A 192 -5.37 -5.06 7.80
CA VAL A 192 -5.46 -5.34 9.24
C VAL A 192 -4.30 -6.23 9.62
N GLY A 193 -3.59 -5.83 10.66
CA GLY A 193 -2.52 -6.59 11.30
C GLY A 193 -2.79 -6.79 12.78
N ALA A 194 -1.92 -7.56 13.43
CA ALA A 194 -1.97 -7.74 14.87
C ALA A 194 -0.56 -7.78 15.47
N VAL A 195 -0.50 -7.37 16.72
CA VAL A 195 0.70 -7.41 17.56
C VAL A 195 0.30 -7.80 18.97
N GLU A 196 1.18 -8.53 19.68
CA GLU A 196 1.03 -8.73 21.14
C GLU A 196 1.17 -7.38 21.84
N ARG A 197 0.25 -7.03 22.74
CA ARG A 197 0.23 -5.72 23.43
C ARG A 197 1.57 -5.37 24.08
N ALA A 198 2.17 -6.32 24.78
CA ALA A 198 3.49 -6.13 25.41
C ALA A 198 4.64 -5.91 24.40
N ARG A 199 4.37 -6.07 23.10
CA ARG A 199 5.34 -5.90 22.01
C ARG A 199 4.95 -4.77 21.05
N LEU A 200 3.99 -3.93 21.41
CA LEU A 200 3.60 -2.77 20.62
C LEU A 200 4.78 -1.80 20.50
N ILE A 201 5.02 -1.27 19.31
CA ILE A 201 5.96 -0.16 19.10
C ILE A 201 5.14 1.12 19.09
N ASP A 202 5.22 1.89 20.16
CA ASP A 202 4.49 3.15 20.35
C ASP A 202 5.42 4.37 20.55
N GLY A 203 6.73 4.14 20.46
CA GLY A 203 7.73 5.18 20.66
C GLY A 203 8.09 5.44 22.13
N SER A 204 7.38 4.91 23.11
CA SER A 204 7.57 5.19 24.56
C SER A 204 8.98 4.92 25.09
N THR A 205 9.74 4.07 24.40
CA THR A 205 11.11 3.70 24.78
C THR A 205 12.20 4.51 24.07
N VAL A 206 11.83 5.47 23.22
CA VAL A 206 12.78 6.36 22.52
C VAL A 206 13.49 7.27 23.52
N ARG A 207 14.81 7.45 23.33
CA ARG A 207 15.66 8.28 24.22
C ARG A 207 16.65 9.10 23.42
N ALA A 208 17.10 10.21 23.98
CA ALA A 208 18.24 10.94 23.45
C ALA A 208 19.47 10.02 23.33
N GLY A 209 20.19 10.13 22.24
CA GLY A 209 21.31 9.27 21.88
C GLY A 209 20.93 8.03 21.06
N ASP A 210 19.64 7.69 20.91
CA ASP A 210 19.23 6.59 20.03
C ASP A 210 19.59 6.91 18.57
N ALA A 211 20.04 5.88 17.83
CA ALA A 211 20.41 5.99 16.43
C ALA A 211 19.17 5.87 15.53
N ILE A 212 19.11 6.68 14.46
CA ILE A 212 18.12 6.57 13.40
C ILE A 212 18.73 5.77 12.24
N VAL A 213 18.19 4.60 11.96
CA VAL A 213 18.58 3.76 10.83
C VAL A 213 17.57 3.94 9.69
N GLY A 214 18.00 4.56 8.59
CA GLY A 214 17.22 4.74 7.37
C GLY A 214 17.31 3.52 6.45
N LEU A 215 16.18 3.06 5.96
CA LEU A 215 16.05 1.96 5.01
C LEU A 215 15.78 2.50 3.61
N ALA A 216 16.55 2.02 2.62
CA ALA A 216 16.43 2.47 1.24
C ALA A 216 15.02 2.37 0.68
N SER A 217 14.54 3.42 0.03
CA SER A 217 13.37 3.33 -0.86
C SER A 217 13.75 2.65 -2.18
N SER A 218 12.76 2.26 -2.96
CA SER A 218 12.93 1.78 -4.34
C SER A 218 12.89 2.92 -5.38
N GLY A 219 12.70 4.15 -4.94
CA GLY A 219 12.50 5.35 -5.73
C GLY A 219 11.50 6.27 -5.06
N VAL A 220 10.65 6.93 -5.85
CA VAL A 220 9.67 7.91 -5.37
C VAL A 220 8.58 7.27 -4.48
N HIS A 221 8.38 5.96 -4.60
CA HIS A 221 7.25 5.22 -4.02
C HIS A 221 5.91 5.63 -4.64
N ALA A 222 4.88 5.91 -3.81
CA ALA A 222 3.56 6.30 -4.30
C ALA A 222 3.20 7.77 -4.00
N ASN A 223 4.07 8.53 -3.35
CA ASN A 223 3.78 9.89 -2.89
C ASN A 223 4.44 10.97 -3.75
N GLY A 224 3.88 12.19 -3.74
CA GLY A 224 4.42 13.34 -4.47
C GLY A 224 4.11 13.38 -5.98
N PHE A 225 3.31 12.46 -6.52
CA PHE A 225 3.06 12.36 -7.96
C PHE A 225 2.25 13.51 -8.56
N SER A 226 1.49 14.24 -7.77
CA SER A 226 0.86 15.49 -8.25
C SER A 226 1.91 16.53 -8.64
N LEU A 227 2.98 16.67 -7.81
CA LEU A 227 4.11 17.54 -8.12
C LEU A 227 4.95 17.00 -9.29
N VAL A 228 5.29 15.71 -9.27
CA VAL A 228 6.01 15.02 -10.36
C VAL A 228 5.35 15.30 -11.72
N ARG A 229 4.03 15.13 -11.82
CA ARG A 229 3.25 15.34 -13.05
C ARG A 229 3.15 16.79 -13.47
N ARG A 230 3.34 17.73 -12.55
CA ARG A 230 3.33 19.16 -12.84
C ARG A 230 4.69 19.64 -13.36
N VAL A 231 5.78 19.10 -12.84
CA VAL A 231 7.13 19.58 -13.19
C VAL A 231 7.78 18.81 -14.34
N LEU A 232 7.45 17.53 -14.53
CA LEU A 232 7.99 16.74 -15.62
C LEU A 232 7.11 16.81 -16.86
N THR A 233 7.72 17.05 -18.02
CA THR A 233 7.04 16.95 -19.32
C THR A 233 6.64 15.51 -19.64
N ARG A 234 5.69 15.32 -20.57
CA ARG A 234 5.28 14.00 -21.02
C ARG A 234 6.46 13.14 -21.49
N ALA A 235 7.40 13.73 -22.23
CA ALA A 235 8.60 13.03 -22.71
C ALA A 235 9.49 12.57 -21.54
N GLN A 236 9.67 13.43 -20.51
CA GLN A 236 10.43 13.09 -19.31
C GLN A 236 9.74 11.98 -18.50
N LEU A 237 8.41 12.02 -18.34
CA LEU A 237 7.64 10.97 -17.67
C LEU A 237 7.84 9.60 -18.34
N ILE A 238 7.81 9.56 -19.68
CA ILE A 238 8.06 8.34 -20.47
C ILE A 238 9.51 7.88 -20.34
N ARG A 239 10.49 8.78 -20.44
CA ARG A 239 11.92 8.47 -20.30
C ARG A 239 12.27 7.93 -18.93
N LEU A 240 11.70 8.49 -17.86
CA LEU A 240 11.97 8.14 -16.46
C LEU A 240 11.03 7.07 -15.90
N LYS A 241 10.18 6.47 -16.76
CA LYS A 241 9.11 5.55 -16.34
C LYS A 241 9.54 4.43 -15.40
N HIS A 242 10.70 3.84 -15.63
CA HIS A 242 11.18 2.72 -14.80
C HIS A 242 11.57 3.15 -13.38
N GLN A 243 12.02 4.39 -13.20
CA GLN A 243 12.35 4.94 -11.88
C GLN A 243 11.10 5.46 -11.17
N LEU A 244 10.19 6.12 -11.92
CA LEU A 244 8.95 6.67 -11.40
C LEU A 244 7.96 5.56 -11.01
N LEU A 245 7.86 4.50 -11.82
CA LEU A 245 6.92 3.40 -11.60
C LEU A 245 7.53 2.22 -10.85
N ALA A 246 8.76 2.35 -10.34
CA ALA A 246 9.28 1.38 -9.38
C ALA A 246 8.28 1.22 -8.23
N PRO A 247 7.83 -0.02 -7.90
CA PRO A 247 6.84 -0.22 -6.84
C PRO A 247 7.41 0.16 -5.48
N THR A 248 6.56 0.65 -4.61
CA THR A 248 6.89 0.94 -3.21
C THR A 248 7.47 -0.31 -2.54
N ARG A 249 8.60 -0.14 -1.86
CA ARG A 249 9.24 -1.23 -1.13
C ARG A 249 8.39 -1.67 0.06
N ILE A 250 8.20 -2.97 0.20
CA ILE A 250 7.54 -3.58 1.36
C ILE A 250 8.62 -3.98 2.37
N TYR A 251 8.57 -3.40 3.57
CA TYR A 251 9.56 -3.59 4.63
C TYR A 251 9.15 -4.64 5.66
N VAL A 252 7.95 -5.20 5.57
CA VAL A 252 7.31 -6.03 6.60
C VAL A 252 8.20 -7.19 7.05
N LYS A 253 8.57 -8.10 6.15
CA LYS A 253 9.34 -9.29 6.53
C LYS A 253 10.74 -8.95 7.07
N PRO A 254 11.54 -8.07 6.42
CA PRO A 254 12.84 -7.67 6.92
C PRO A 254 12.80 -7.07 8.32
N VAL A 255 11.88 -6.11 8.55
CA VAL A 255 11.79 -5.39 9.83
C VAL A 255 11.26 -6.30 10.93
N LEU A 256 10.23 -7.12 10.68
CA LEU A 256 9.76 -8.09 11.67
C LEU A 256 10.84 -9.15 12.01
N ALA A 257 11.68 -9.55 11.05
CA ALA A 257 12.80 -10.44 11.32
C ALA A 257 13.90 -9.77 12.17
N ALA A 258 14.22 -8.50 11.89
CA ALA A 258 15.16 -7.73 12.68
C ALA A 258 14.67 -7.52 14.12
N ARG A 259 13.39 -7.19 14.28
CA ARG A 259 12.75 -6.97 15.58
C ARG A 259 12.81 -8.19 16.53
N ARG A 260 12.93 -9.39 16.00
CA ARG A 260 13.12 -10.60 16.83
C ARG A 260 14.49 -10.67 17.47
N GLN A 261 15.45 -9.94 16.94
CA GLN A 261 16.86 -9.99 17.35
C GLN A 261 17.31 -8.69 18.02
N VAL A 262 16.68 -7.57 17.72
CA VAL A 262 17.05 -6.23 18.18
C VAL A 262 15.78 -5.47 18.58
N PRO A 263 15.77 -4.83 19.77
CA PRO A 263 14.71 -3.90 20.14
C PRO A 263 14.65 -2.72 19.17
N ILE A 264 13.47 -2.43 18.65
CA ILE A 264 13.18 -1.26 17.81
C ILE A 264 12.26 -0.37 18.65
N HIS A 265 12.68 0.88 18.89
CA HIS A 265 12.00 1.81 19.78
C HIS A 265 10.88 2.57 19.07
N ALA A 266 11.09 2.95 17.80
CA ALA A 266 10.09 3.60 16.96
C ALA A 266 10.34 3.28 15.49
N ILE A 267 9.30 3.41 14.67
CA ILE A 267 9.35 3.23 13.21
C ILE A 267 8.59 4.39 12.57
N ALA A 268 9.14 4.98 11.50
CA ALA A 268 8.42 5.91 10.64
C ALA A 268 8.39 5.40 9.20
N HIS A 269 7.21 5.33 8.59
CA HIS A 269 7.03 5.11 7.16
C HIS A 269 7.05 6.47 6.45
N ILE A 270 8.02 6.66 5.55
CA ILE A 270 8.22 7.95 4.88
C ILE A 270 7.33 8.04 3.65
N THR A 271 6.18 8.68 3.82
CA THR A 271 5.10 8.83 2.85
C THR A 271 4.81 10.30 2.54
N GLY A 272 3.55 10.70 2.35
CA GLY A 272 3.15 12.09 2.14
C GLY A 272 3.64 13.01 3.27
N GLY A 273 4.28 14.10 2.89
CA GLY A 273 4.99 14.98 3.82
C GLY A 273 6.50 14.72 3.89
N GLY A 274 7.01 13.72 3.14
CA GLY A 274 8.44 13.48 2.99
C GLY A 274 9.19 13.24 4.29
N LEU A 275 10.50 13.38 4.23
CA LEU A 275 11.36 13.19 5.40
C LEU A 275 11.08 14.21 6.50
N SER A 276 10.96 15.50 6.14
CA SER A 276 10.86 16.58 7.11
C SER A 276 9.59 16.53 7.98
N ARG A 277 8.48 15.98 7.47
CA ARG A 277 7.23 15.86 8.22
C ARG A 277 7.04 14.49 8.87
N ARG A 278 7.67 13.43 8.32
CA ARG A 278 7.48 12.07 8.86
C ARG A 278 8.48 11.69 9.93
N LEU A 279 9.70 12.20 9.90
CA LEU A 279 10.69 11.88 10.92
C LEU A 279 10.35 12.41 12.32
N PRO A 280 9.74 13.61 12.50
CA PRO A 280 9.30 14.03 13.81
C PRO A 280 8.32 13.05 14.50
N SER A 281 7.60 12.21 13.74
CA SER A 281 6.74 11.18 14.32
C SER A 281 7.51 10.11 15.13
N LEU A 282 8.81 9.96 14.91
CA LEU A 282 9.67 9.05 15.69
C LEU A 282 9.76 9.44 17.18
N VAL A 283 9.55 10.71 17.48
CA VAL A 283 9.57 11.28 18.83
C VAL A 283 8.20 11.81 19.26
N ALA A 284 7.14 11.43 18.57
CA ALA A 284 5.79 11.84 18.92
C ALA A 284 5.46 11.44 20.36
N GLY A 285 4.96 12.40 21.15
CA GLY A 285 4.70 12.22 22.57
C GLY A 285 5.90 12.47 23.52
N HIS A 286 7.11 12.69 23.01
CA HIS A 286 8.29 13.02 23.79
C HIS A 286 8.57 14.53 23.75
N ARG A 287 8.24 15.26 24.81
CA ARG A 287 8.67 16.66 24.96
C ARG A 287 10.18 16.73 25.18
N GLY A 288 10.86 17.63 24.45
CA GLY A 288 12.30 17.82 24.57
C GLY A 288 13.17 16.80 23.80
N LEU A 289 12.59 16.03 22.85
CA LEU A 289 13.34 15.22 21.89
C LEU A 289 13.08 15.69 20.46
N ARG A 290 14.12 15.59 19.61
CA ARG A 290 14.05 15.83 18.17
C ARG A 290 14.79 14.73 17.41
N ALA A 291 14.37 14.47 16.18
CA ALA A 291 15.10 13.61 15.24
C ALA A 291 16.06 14.49 14.44
N ASP A 292 17.36 14.29 14.61
CA ASP A 292 18.39 15.00 13.87
C ASP A 292 18.95 14.15 12.74
N LEU A 293 19.12 14.74 11.54
CA LEU A 293 19.51 14.04 10.31
C LEU A 293 20.84 14.55 9.77
N ILE A 294 21.63 13.61 9.25
CA ILE A 294 22.87 13.85 8.53
C ILE A 294 22.68 13.39 7.09
N LEU A 295 22.36 14.34 6.20
CA LEU A 295 21.92 14.04 4.82
C LEU A 295 23.02 13.43 3.94
N GLU A 296 24.27 13.57 4.30
CA GLU A 296 25.44 13.03 3.61
C GLU A 296 25.64 11.53 3.88
N ARG A 297 24.90 10.97 4.84
CA ARG A 297 25.03 9.58 5.25
C ARG A 297 24.45 8.55 4.28
N TRP A 298 23.67 9.00 3.29
CA TRP A 298 23.15 8.12 2.24
C TRP A 298 23.14 8.78 0.88
N ARG A 299 23.17 7.97 -0.17
CA ARG A 299 23.09 8.46 -1.55
C ARG A 299 21.64 8.69 -1.95
N ILE A 300 21.28 9.94 -2.23
CA ILE A 300 19.97 10.29 -2.78
C ILE A 300 19.89 9.78 -4.24
N PRO A 301 18.87 8.96 -4.59
CA PRO A 301 18.70 8.48 -5.97
C PRO A 301 18.53 9.61 -6.99
N GLY A 302 19.11 9.45 -8.20
CA GLY A 302 19.13 10.48 -9.23
C GLY A 302 17.76 10.94 -9.72
N ILE A 303 16.70 10.14 -9.53
CA ILE A 303 15.34 10.55 -9.88
C ILE A 303 14.88 11.79 -9.10
N PHE A 304 15.29 11.96 -7.85
CA PHE A 304 14.94 13.14 -7.05
C PHE A 304 15.64 14.39 -7.58
N ARG A 305 16.90 14.28 -8.01
CA ARG A 305 17.61 15.38 -8.68
C ARG A 305 16.91 15.76 -9.98
N ALA A 306 16.53 14.78 -10.81
CA ALA A 306 15.84 15.05 -12.07
C ALA A 306 14.48 15.77 -11.85
N ILE A 307 13.75 15.43 -10.79
CA ILE A 307 12.50 16.12 -10.42
C ILE A 307 12.80 17.54 -9.93
N GLN A 308 13.81 17.71 -9.10
CA GLN A 308 14.22 18.99 -8.53
C GLN A 308 14.63 19.98 -9.61
N GLU A 309 15.51 19.55 -10.51
CA GLU A 309 16.00 20.36 -11.63
C GLU A 309 14.87 20.75 -12.60
N ALA A 310 14.01 19.80 -12.95
CA ALA A 310 12.91 20.06 -13.87
C ALA A 310 11.89 21.07 -13.34
N GLY A 311 11.70 21.11 -12.01
CA GLY A 311 10.75 22.01 -11.36
C GLY A 311 11.38 23.26 -10.77
N GLY A 312 12.71 23.40 -10.77
CA GLY A 312 13.40 24.47 -10.02
C GLY A 312 13.08 24.46 -8.52
N LEU A 313 12.88 23.25 -7.94
CA LEU A 313 12.35 23.11 -6.58
C LEU A 313 13.44 23.36 -5.53
N ALA A 314 13.09 24.09 -4.48
CA ALA A 314 13.95 24.26 -3.32
C ALA A 314 14.16 22.90 -2.61
N ARG A 315 15.30 22.75 -1.91
CA ARG A 315 15.65 21.54 -1.16
C ARG A 315 14.59 21.23 -0.10
N ASP A 316 14.09 22.23 0.59
CA ASP A 316 13.08 22.06 1.65
C ASP A 316 11.76 21.53 1.09
N GLU A 317 11.34 21.97 -0.09
CA GLU A 317 10.15 21.43 -0.77
C GLU A 317 10.35 19.97 -1.15
N MET A 318 11.56 19.61 -1.64
CA MET A 318 11.90 18.22 -1.92
C MET A 318 11.84 17.35 -0.66
N MET A 319 12.37 17.84 0.47
CA MET A 319 12.36 17.15 1.76
C MET A 319 10.95 17.05 2.37
N ALA A 320 10.07 18.02 2.10
CA ALA A 320 8.69 18.06 2.57
C ALA A 320 7.73 17.22 1.71
N THR A 321 8.13 16.88 0.47
CA THR A 321 7.27 16.13 -0.46
C THR A 321 7.72 14.68 -0.62
N PHE A 322 9.03 14.42 -0.67
CA PHE A 322 9.59 13.14 -1.08
C PHE A 322 10.37 12.42 0.02
N ASN A 323 10.51 11.11 -0.15
CA ASN A 323 11.30 10.25 0.75
C ASN A 323 12.83 10.40 0.57
N MET A 324 13.30 11.09 -0.45
CA MET A 324 14.70 11.35 -0.77
C MET A 324 15.63 10.13 -0.72
N GLY A 325 15.06 8.93 -0.95
CA GLY A 325 15.82 7.67 -0.94
C GLY A 325 15.68 6.86 0.35
N ILE A 326 15.01 7.38 1.37
CA ILE A 326 14.72 6.69 2.63
C ILE A 326 13.21 6.44 2.71
N GLY A 327 12.78 5.20 2.58
CA GLY A 327 11.35 4.87 2.62
C GLY A 327 10.84 4.48 4.01
N MET A 328 11.74 4.11 4.93
CA MET A 328 11.39 3.80 6.32
C MET A 328 12.56 4.17 7.22
N ALA A 329 12.28 4.63 8.43
CA ALA A 329 13.28 4.92 9.45
C ALA A 329 12.96 4.13 10.73
N LEU A 330 14.01 3.59 11.36
CA LEU A 330 13.93 2.80 12.59
C LEU A 330 14.77 3.50 13.67
N VAL A 331 14.22 3.64 14.88
CA VAL A 331 14.97 4.10 16.05
C VAL A 331 15.43 2.90 16.84
N VAL A 332 16.73 2.81 17.12
CA VAL A 332 17.35 1.73 17.88
C VAL A 332 18.48 2.26 18.76
N ARG A 333 18.92 1.49 19.75
CA ARG A 333 20.11 1.87 20.51
C ARG A 333 21.35 1.96 19.59
N PRO A 334 22.31 2.85 19.84
CA PRO A 334 23.50 3.01 18.99
C PRO A 334 24.26 1.69 18.77
N ARG A 335 24.42 0.88 19.81
CA ARG A 335 25.09 -0.42 19.77
C ARG A 335 24.39 -1.45 18.84
N ASP A 336 23.10 -1.28 18.61
CA ASP A 336 22.27 -2.19 17.83
C ASP A 336 22.17 -1.79 16.34
N ALA A 337 22.53 -0.54 16.00
CA ALA A 337 22.42 0.00 14.64
C ALA A 337 23.19 -0.82 13.59
N GLY A 338 24.44 -1.22 13.91
CA GLY A 338 25.25 -2.08 13.04
C GLY A 338 24.59 -3.43 12.76
N ARG A 339 23.98 -4.04 13.78
CA ARG A 339 23.27 -5.32 13.63
C ARG A 339 22.03 -5.18 12.76
N VAL A 340 21.23 -4.12 12.96
CA VAL A 340 20.06 -3.84 12.13
C VAL A 340 20.46 -3.64 10.68
N MET A 341 21.46 -2.82 10.39
CA MET A 341 21.96 -2.61 9.02
C MET A 341 22.43 -3.93 8.37
N GLN A 342 23.10 -4.80 9.11
CA GLN A 342 23.52 -6.12 8.62
C GLN A 342 22.31 -6.99 8.25
N LEU A 343 21.27 -7.04 9.11
CA LEU A 343 20.05 -7.80 8.88
C LEU A 343 19.29 -7.28 7.67
N MET A 344 19.19 -5.96 7.52
CA MET A 344 18.55 -5.34 6.35
C MET A 344 19.30 -5.67 5.06
N ARG A 345 20.64 -5.57 5.04
CA ARG A 345 21.44 -5.91 3.85
C ARG A 345 21.26 -7.37 3.44
N ARG A 346 21.25 -8.31 4.40
CA ARG A 346 20.96 -9.73 4.14
C ARG A 346 19.58 -9.95 3.53
N ALA A 347 18.61 -9.10 3.87
CA ALA A 347 17.29 -9.13 3.29
C ALA A 347 17.16 -8.32 1.97
N GLY A 348 18.28 -7.84 1.39
CA GLY A 348 18.27 -7.04 0.16
C GLY A 348 17.78 -5.60 0.32
N VAL A 349 17.80 -5.07 1.53
CA VAL A 349 17.41 -3.69 1.84
C VAL A 349 18.65 -2.90 2.28
N PRO A 350 19.22 -2.03 1.44
CA PRO A 350 20.30 -1.14 1.87
C PRO A 350 19.83 -0.27 3.05
N ALA A 351 20.72 -0.05 4.01
CA ALA A 351 20.41 0.70 5.22
C ALA A 351 21.64 1.46 5.72
N TRP A 352 21.41 2.61 6.33
CA TRP A 352 22.42 3.52 6.85
C TRP A 352 21.99 4.11 8.20
N THR A 353 22.94 4.43 9.06
CA THR A 353 22.65 5.33 10.19
C THR A 353 22.57 6.75 9.65
N ILE A 354 21.37 7.30 9.58
CA ILE A 354 21.08 8.59 8.95
C ILE A 354 21.00 9.75 9.92
N GLY A 355 21.11 9.49 11.22
CA GLY A 355 21.00 10.51 12.27
C GLY A 355 20.86 9.91 13.64
N ALA A 356 20.42 10.72 14.58
CA ALA A 356 20.19 10.36 15.97
C ALA A 356 18.98 11.10 16.57
N ILE A 357 18.50 10.60 17.69
CA ILE A 357 17.53 11.31 18.54
C ILE A 357 18.31 12.21 19.49
N GLU A 358 18.03 13.49 19.47
CA GLU A 358 18.68 14.49 20.29
C GLU A 358 17.71 15.18 21.23
N ARG A 359 18.25 15.88 22.24
CA ARG A 359 17.45 16.80 23.07
C ARG A 359 17.11 18.03 22.26
N SER A 360 15.84 18.47 22.31
CA SER A 360 15.47 19.82 21.89
C SER A 360 15.95 20.80 22.95
N GLU A 361 16.55 21.88 22.51
CA GLU A 361 16.84 23.03 23.40
C GLU A 361 15.56 23.67 23.91
#